data_825984b7cf8a99fbfbae8322975763d7
#
_entry.id   825984b7cf8a99fbfbae8322975763d7
#
_cell.length_a   1.000
_cell.length_b   1.000
_cell.length_c   1.000
_cell.angle_alpha   90.00
_cell.angle_beta   90.00
_cell.angle_gamma   90.00
#
_symmetry.space_group_name_H-M   'P 1'
#
loop_
_entity.id
_entity.type
_entity.pdbx_description
1 polymer ?
#
loop_
_entity_poly.entity_id
_entity_poly.type
_entity_poly.pdbx_seq_one_letter_code
_entity_poly.pdbx_strand_id
1 'polypeptide(L)'
;IIMCVLLLSGCTKTLKDKKNNVVINKETGQSITENIICKPTNDNVTKLYKKNGIKVSKLPECKNFSPLENYEGLWTSIFVKPLAWLIIQIGLLLKNYGLSIIITSLLIRLLLMPVTKKTAMQSELLKKAQPELEKIEKKYKGKDSSEEQTKKAQEMMMVYQKYKINPMSGCLLAFIQLPLLFAFLEAINRTPALFENNFLVYQMGTTPWVGIFTHHNYWYVLLLAL
;
A
#
# COMPACT_ATOMS: atom_id res chain seq x y z
N ILE A 1 7.99 -15.55 9.20
CA ILE A 1 7.35 -15.34 10.51
C ILE A 1 7.58 -13.91 11.00
N ILE A 2 8.82 -13.39 11.08
CA ILE A 2 9.12 -12.00 11.52
C ILE A 2 8.40 -10.97 10.66
N MET A 3 8.36 -11.13 9.33
CA MET A 3 7.69 -10.25 8.41
C MET A 3 6.15 -10.26 8.61
N CYS A 4 5.55 -11.42 8.89
CA CYS A 4 4.13 -11.51 9.22
C CYS A 4 3.78 -10.79 10.53
N VAL A 5 4.65 -10.88 11.54
CA VAL A 5 4.47 -10.17 12.83
C VAL A 5 4.58 -8.65 12.65
N LEU A 6 5.49 -8.18 11.80
CA LEU A 6 5.62 -6.76 11.47
C LEU A 6 4.39 -6.21 10.70
N LEU A 7 3.79 -7.03 9.83
CA LEU A 7 2.56 -6.66 9.09
C LEU A 7 1.32 -6.58 9.98
N LEU A 8 1.27 -7.36 11.07
CA LEU A 8 0.12 -7.39 12.00
C LEU A 8 0.07 -6.17 12.94
N SER A 9 1.21 -5.49 13.17
CA SER A 9 1.29 -4.37 14.12
C SER A 9 0.90 -3.00 13.55
N GLY A 10 0.67 -2.89 12.24
CA GLY A 10 0.49 -1.62 11.53
C GLY A 10 -0.83 -1.46 10.78
N CYS A 11 -1.86 -2.23 11.08
CA CYS A 11 -3.13 -2.09 10.35
C CYS A 11 -3.87 -0.80 10.67
N THR A 12 -4.40 -0.13 9.64
CA THR A 12 -5.34 0.97 9.79
C THR A 12 -6.53 0.53 10.65
N LYS A 13 -6.79 1.27 11.72
CA LYS A 13 -7.93 1.00 12.62
C LYS A 13 -9.13 1.83 12.18
N THR A 14 -10.24 1.17 11.90
CA THR A 14 -11.52 1.85 11.64
C THR A 14 -12.12 2.34 12.94
N LEU A 15 -12.56 3.59 12.97
CA LEU A 15 -13.25 4.17 14.12
C LEU A 15 -14.60 3.47 14.31
N LYS A 16 -14.86 3.03 15.53
CA LYS A 16 -16.10 2.37 15.90
C LYS A 16 -16.86 3.17 16.95
N ASP A 17 -18.18 3.11 16.89
CA ASP A 17 -19.05 3.69 17.90
C ASP A 17 -19.15 2.82 19.16
N LYS A 18 -19.89 3.29 20.17
CA LYS A 18 -20.12 2.55 21.43
C LYS A 18 -20.82 1.21 21.23
N LYS A 19 -21.48 0.99 20.09
CA LYS A 19 -22.16 -0.24 19.71
C LYS A 19 -21.32 -1.14 18.80
N ASN A 20 -20.01 -0.82 18.65
CA ASN A 20 -19.06 -1.52 17.78
C ASN A 20 -19.37 -1.43 16.28
N ASN A 21 -20.23 -0.50 15.84
CA ASN A 21 -20.47 -0.23 14.43
C ASN A 21 -19.40 0.68 13.87
N VAL A 22 -19.02 0.50 12.58
CA VAL A 22 -18.09 1.38 11.89
C VAL A 22 -18.70 2.76 11.73
N VAL A 23 -17.94 3.79 12.13
CA VAL A 23 -18.34 5.19 11.95
C VAL A 23 -18.11 5.60 10.50
N ILE A 24 -19.17 6.01 9.83
CA ILE A 24 -19.14 6.43 8.43
C ILE A 24 -19.47 7.94 8.36
N ASN A 25 -18.71 8.67 7.57
CA ASN A 25 -19.08 10.02 7.20
C ASN A 25 -20.25 9.97 6.21
N LYS A 26 -21.43 10.46 6.63
CA LYS A 26 -22.65 10.39 5.81
C LYS A 26 -22.56 11.21 4.52
N GLU A 27 -21.74 12.26 4.49
CA GLU A 27 -21.59 13.12 3.32
C GLU A 27 -20.76 12.46 2.20
N THR A 28 -19.80 11.62 2.57
CA THR A 28 -18.84 11.01 1.63
C THR A 28 -18.99 9.49 1.53
N GLY A 29 -19.66 8.85 2.48
CA GLY A 29 -19.73 7.39 2.59
C GLY A 29 -18.44 6.76 3.09
N GLN A 30 -17.41 7.54 3.42
CA GLN A 30 -16.11 7.05 3.88
C GLN A 30 -16.19 6.50 5.29
N SER A 31 -15.60 5.33 5.53
CA SER A 31 -15.34 4.83 6.88
C SER A 31 -14.19 5.63 7.51
N ILE A 32 -14.40 6.10 8.74
CA ILE A 32 -13.43 6.96 9.44
C ILE A 32 -12.32 6.10 10.05
N THR A 33 -11.08 6.54 9.86
CA THR A 33 -9.88 5.92 10.46
C THR A 33 -9.68 6.43 11.89
N GLU A 34 -9.52 5.53 12.87
CA GLU A 34 -9.33 5.89 14.29
C GLU A 34 -7.96 6.51 14.55
N ASN A 35 -6.90 5.86 14.07
CA ASN A 35 -5.50 6.19 14.36
C ASN A 35 -4.90 7.18 13.34
N ILE A 36 -5.56 8.33 13.16
CA ILE A 36 -5.06 9.42 12.29
C ILE A 36 -3.79 10.06 12.85
N ILE A 37 -2.92 10.55 11.95
CA ILE A 37 -1.62 11.14 12.32
C ILE A 37 -1.64 12.66 12.47
N CYS A 38 -2.63 13.33 11.91
CA CYS A 38 -2.79 14.78 12.00
C CYS A 38 -4.27 15.16 12.10
N LYS A 39 -4.54 16.41 12.49
CA LYS A 39 -5.88 16.91 12.73
C LYS A 39 -6.64 17.14 11.42
N PRO A 40 -7.90 16.65 11.29
CA PRO A 40 -8.79 17.02 10.18
C PRO A 40 -9.06 18.52 10.17
N THR A 41 -9.23 19.09 8.97
CA THR A 41 -9.65 20.50 8.80
C THR A 41 -11.16 20.63 8.72
N ASN A 42 -11.87 19.59 8.26
CA ASN A 42 -13.32 19.59 8.18
C ASN A 42 -13.97 19.47 9.57
N ASP A 43 -14.81 20.45 9.92
CA ASP A 43 -15.48 20.51 11.23
C ASP A 43 -16.44 19.31 11.46
N ASN A 44 -17.11 18.83 10.43
CA ASN A 44 -18.03 17.70 10.54
C ASN A 44 -17.26 16.41 10.85
N VAL A 45 -16.13 16.19 10.19
CA VAL A 45 -15.21 15.07 10.47
C VAL A 45 -14.64 15.20 11.89
N THR A 46 -14.20 16.39 12.28
CA THR A 46 -13.70 16.68 13.65
C THR A 46 -14.76 16.38 14.71
N LYS A 47 -16.03 16.74 14.48
CA LYS A 47 -17.14 16.42 15.38
C LYS A 47 -17.38 14.91 15.51
N LEU A 48 -17.26 14.16 14.39
CA LEU A 48 -17.37 12.69 14.41
C LEU A 48 -16.30 12.06 15.30
N TYR A 49 -15.05 12.49 15.21
CA TYR A 49 -13.97 12.04 16.09
C TYR A 49 -14.25 12.33 17.57
N LYS A 50 -14.61 13.60 17.89
CA LYS A 50 -14.92 14.01 19.25
C LYS A 50 -16.08 13.22 19.86
N LYS A 51 -17.16 13.01 19.10
CA LYS A 51 -18.33 12.23 19.51
C LYS A 51 -17.99 10.80 19.89
N ASN A 52 -16.97 10.22 19.22
CA ASN A 52 -16.53 8.85 19.46
C ASN A 52 -15.29 8.75 20.37
N GLY A 53 -14.97 9.82 21.12
CA GLY A 53 -13.97 9.80 22.18
C GLY A 53 -12.52 10.04 21.73
N ILE A 54 -12.28 10.34 20.47
CA ILE A 54 -10.94 10.65 19.97
C ILE A 54 -10.55 12.09 20.27
N LYS A 55 -9.42 12.27 20.97
CA LYS A 55 -8.89 13.58 21.36
C LYS A 55 -8.10 14.23 20.23
N VAL A 56 -8.82 14.71 19.20
CA VAL A 56 -8.22 15.35 18.01
C VAL A 56 -7.39 16.59 18.37
N SER A 57 -7.69 17.26 19.49
CA SER A 57 -6.95 18.46 19.97
C SER A 57 -5.48 18.18 20.30
N LYS A 58 -5.11 16.93 20.57
CA LYS A 58 -3.72 16.52 20.84
C LYS A 58 -2.89 16.25 19.60
N LEU A 59 -3.54 16.14 18.42
CA LEU A 59 -2.87 15.89 17.17
C LEU A 59 -2.33 17.19 16.58
N PRO A 60 -1.16 17.16 15.90
CA PRO A 60 -0.66 18.31 15.17
C PRO A 60 -1.58 18.62 13.97
N GLU A 61 -1.56 19.84 13.48
CA GLU A 61 -2.10 20.15 12.16
C GLU A 61 -1.28 19.41 11.09
N CYS A 62 -1.91 18.97 9.99
CA CYS A 62 -1.21 18.20 8.98
C CYS A 62 0.01 18.94 8.40
N LYS A 63 -0.06 20.27 8.27
CA LYS A 63 1.08 21.08 7.81
C LYS A 63 2.30 21.05 8.75
N ASN A 64 2.07 20.84 10.05
CA ASN A 64 3.09 20.82 11.10
C ASN A 64 3.47 19.38 11.50
N PHE A 65 2.97 18.39 10.79
CA PHE A 65 3.25 16.98 11.09
C PHE A 65 4.73 16.66 10.87
N SER A 66 5.37 16.08 11.90
CA SER A 66 6.75 15.57 11.86
C SER A 66 6.78 14.05 11.99
N PRO A 67 7.52 13.33 11.13
CA PRO A 67 7.60 11.87 11.21
C PRO A 67 8.38 11.35 12.42
N LEU A 68 9.20 12.21 13.05
CA LEU A 68 10.08 11.83 14.17
C LEU A 68 9.42 11.96 15.54
N GLU A 69 8.26 12.61 15.63
CA GLU A 69 7.53 12.79 16.87
C GLU A 69 6.66 11.58 17.19
N ASN A 70 6.44 11.35 18.51
CA ASN A 70 5.52 10.34 19.05
C ASN A 70 5.73 8.93 18.44
N TYR A 71 6.71 8.20 18.97
CA TYR A 71 6.97 6.82 18.54
C TYR A 71 5.72 5.93 18.68
N GLU A 72 5.31 5.28 17.59
CA GLU A 72 4.14 4.40 17.52
C GLU A 72 4.50 2.97 17.07
N GLY A 73 5.71 2.51 17.38
CA GLY A 73 6.23 1.23 16.94
C GLY A 73 7.10 1.33 15.68
N LEU A 74 7.94 0.33 15.46
CA LEU A 74 8.93 0.32 14.36
C LEU A 74 8.28 0.48 12.99
N TRP A 75 7.20 -0.24 12.73
CA TRP A 75 6.49 -0.20 11.45
C TRP A 75 6.00 1.21 11.12
N THR A 76 5.21 1.77 12.02
CA THR A 76 4.60 3.09 11.83
C THR A 76 5.64 4.19 11.74
N SER A 77 6.66 4.16 12.63
CA SER A 77 7.66 5.23 12.71
C SER A 77 8.67 5.19 11.56
N ILE A 78 9.03 4.00 11.05
CA ILE A 78 10.03 3.88 9.98
C ILE A 78 9.43 3.94 8.58
N PHE A 79 8.22 3.41 8.38
CA PHE A 79 7.62 3.32 7.06
C PHE A 79 6.42 4.27 6.88
N VAL A 80 5.44 4.20 7.76
CA VAL A 80 4.16 4.91 7.56
C VAL A 80 4.31 6.41 7.71
N LYS A 81 4.92 6.87 8.80
CA LYS A 81 5.08 8.31 9.08
C LYS A 81 5.96 9.05 8.06
N PRO A 82 7.12 8.53 7.62
CA PRO A 82 7.89 9.18 6.58
C PRO A 82 7.15 9.26 5.25
N LEU A 83 6.40 8.21 4.87
CA LEU A 83 5.58 8.23 3.67
C LEU A 83 4.45 9.25 3.77
N ALA A 84 3.75 9.28 4.89
CA ALA A 84 2.69 10.25 5.14
C ALA A 84 3.23 11.70 5.12
N TRP A 85 4.37 11.93 5.76
CA TRP A 85 5.04 13.22 5.74
C TRP A 85 5.39 13.66 4.31
N LEU A 86 5.96 12.74 3.51
CA LEU A 86 6.30 13.03 2.12
C LEU A 86 5.06 13.39 1.30
N ILE A 87 3.97 12.64 1.44
CA ILE A 87 2.68 12.95 0.79
C ILE A 87 2.18 14.33 1.21
N ILE A 88 2.22 14.65 2.50
CA ILE A 88 1.76 15.94 3.02
C ILE A 88 2.62 17.08 2.48
N GLN A 89 3.95 17.00 2.53
CA GLN A 89 4.83 18.06 2.06
C GLN A 89 4.66 18.33 0.56
N ILE A 90 4.60 17.28 -0.25
CA ILE A 90 4.35 17.43 -1.70
C ILE A 90 2.94 17.99 -1.94
N GLY A 91 1.94 17.55 -1.17
CA GLY A 91 0.58 18.04 -1.26
C GLY A 91 0.44 19.53 -0.93
N LEU A 92 1.15 19.98 0.09
CA LEU A 92 1.23 21.40 0.45
C LEU A 92 1.94 22.24 -0.62
N LEU A 93 3.06 21.72 -1.16
CA LEU A 93 3.83 22.39 -2.20
C LEU A 93 3.02 22.57 -3.49
N LEU A 94 2.33 21.53 -3.92
CA LEU A 94 1.54 21.52 -5.15
C LEU A 94 0.11 22.03 -4.97
N LYS A 95 -0.31 22.25 -3.72
CA LYS A 95 -1.70 22.55 -3.34
C LYS A 95 -2.70 21.53 -3.89
N ASN A 96 -2.24 20.28 -4.06
CA ASN A 96 -3.02 19.19 -4.63
C ASN A 96 -2.55 17.84 -4.07
N TYR A 97 -3.36 17.22 -3.23
CA TYR A 97 -3.02 15.93 -2.60
C TYR A 97 -3.15 14.74 -3.54
N GLY A 98 -3.98 14.80 -4.57
CA GLY A 98 -4.06 13.74 -5.57
C GLY A 98 -2.74 13.64 -6.37
N LEU A 99 -2.20 14.78 -6.82
CA LEU A 99 -0.89 14.82 -7.46
C LEU A 99 0.22 14.38 -6.49
N SER A 100 0.11 14.67 -5.20
CA SER A 100 1.13 14.28 -4.24
C SER A 100 1.24 12.75 -4.10
N ILE A 101 0.12 12.02 -4.13
CA ILE A 101 0.12 10.55 -4.13
C ILE A 101 0.85 10.01 -5.37
N ILE A 102 0.55 10.55 -6.55
CA ILE A 102 1.17 10.13 -7.81
C ILE A 102 2.68 10.37 -7.75
N ILE A 103 3.11 11.57 -7.39
CA ILE A 103 4.53 11.92 -7.32
C ILE A 103 5.25 11.11 -6.26
N THR A 104 4.67 10.93 -5.06
CA THR A 104 5.26 10.09 -4.02
C THR A 104 5.43 8.66 -4.51
N SER A 105 4.43 8.08 -5.20
CA SER A 105 4.54 6.73 -5.75
C SER A 105 5.63 6.61 -6.82
N LEU A 106 5.81 7.64 -7.66
CA LEU A 106 6.89 7.69 -8.65
C LEU A 106 8.27 7.81 -8.00
N LEU A 107 8.41 8.63 -6.96
CA LEU A 107 9.66 8.77 -6.19
C LEU A 107 10.06 7.44 -5.53
N ILE A 108 9.08 6.72 -4.94
CA ILE A 108 9.33 5.40 -4.36
C ILE A 108 9.79 4.42 -5.45
N ARG A 109 9.15 4.41 -6.63
CA ARG A 109 9.57 3.55 -7.75
C ARG A 109 10.96 3.90 -8.25
N LEU A 110 11.29 5.19 -8.32
CA LEU A 110 12.62 5.64 -8.72
C LEU A 110 13.69 5.18 -7.71
N LEU A 111 13.40 5.29 -6.42
CA LEU A 111 14.27 4.80 -5.34
C LEU A 111 14.50 3.29 -5.41
N LEU A 112 13.47 2.52 -5.78
CA LEU A 112 13.54 1.06 -5.93
C LEU A 112 14.09 0.62 -7.30
N MET A 113 14.33 1.54 -8.24
CA MET A 113 14.80 1.21 -9.59
C MET A 113 16.06 0.32 -9.61
N PRO A 114 17.10 0.52 -8.79
CA PRO A 114 18.27 -0.35 -8.82
C PRO A 114 17.96 -1.79 -8.44
N VAL A 115 17.00 -1.99 -7.53
CA VAL A 115 16.54 -3.34 -7.13
C VAL A 115 15.70 -3.97 -8.24
N THR A 116 14.77 -3.23 -8.82
CA THR A 116 13.88 -3.73 -9.88
C THR A 116 14.65 -4.05 -11.16
N LYS A 117 15.69 -3.27 -11.52
CA LYS A 117 16.57 -3.59 -12.67
C LYS A 117 17.27 -4.93 -12.50
N LYS A 118 17.83 -5.22 -11.31
CA LYS A 118 18.47 -6.52 -11.04
C LYS A 118 17.48 -7.68 -11.19
N THR A 119 16.25 -7.51 -10.71
CA THR A 119 15.20 -8.52 -10.83
C THR A 119 14.74 -8.71 -12.29
N ALA A 120 14.61 -7.62 -13.06
CA ALA A 120 14.27 -7.69 -14.48
C ALA A 120 15.33 -8.45 -15.28
N MET A 121 16.62 -8.21 -15.01
CA MET A 121 17.71 -8.99 -15.64
C MET A 121 17.60 -10.49 -15.32
N GLN A 122 17.27 -10.86 -14.08
CA GLN A 122 17.04 -12.26 -13.72
C GLN A 122 15.85 -12.87 -14.47
N SER A 123 14.78 -12.08 -14.67
CA SER A 123 13.60 -12.52 -15.43
C SER A 123 13.94 -12.78 -16.92
N GLU A 124 14.82 -11.99 -17.52
CA GLU A 124 15.31 -12.22 -18.89
C GLU A 124 16.15 -13.48 -18.99
N LEU A 125 17.05 -13.74 -18.01
CA LEU A 125 17.82 -14.97 -17.94
C LEU A 125 16.91 -16.19 -17.78
N LEU A 126 15.86 -16.07 -16.97
CA LEU A 126 14.86 -17.13 -16.79
C LEU A 126 14.12 -17.44 -18.11
N LYS A 127 13.74 -16.42 -18.89
CA LYS A 127 13.15 -16.62 -20.23
C LYS A 127 14.08 -17.38 -21.17
N LYS A 128 15.39 -17.11 -21.12
CA LYS A 128 16.40 -17.85 -21.91
C LYS A 128 16.54 -19.31 -21.48
N ALA A 129 16.39 -19.60 -20.18
CA ALA A 129 16.46 -20.95 -19.64
C ALA A 129 15.14 -21.74 -19.78
N GLN A 130 14.03 -21.05 -20.06
CA GLN A 130 12.69 -21.65 -20.12
C GLN A 130 12.59 -22.89 -21.02
N PRO A 131 13.16 -22.94 -22.24
CA PRO A 131 13.08 -24.14 -23.08
C PRO A 131 13.79 -25.36 -22.47
N GLU A 132 14.86 -25.18 -21.70
CA GLU A 132 15.52 -26.29 -20.98
C GLU A 132 14.69 -26.72 -19.75
N LEU A 133 14.11 -25.78 -19.02
CA LEU A 133 13.24 -26.08 -17.91
C LEU A 133 11.97 -26.82 -18.33
N GLU A 134 11.35 -26.44 -19.44
CA GLU A 134 10.19 -27.15 -20.02
C GLU A 134 10.52 -28.60 -20.42
N LYS A 135 11.73 -28.87 -20.96
CA LYS A 135 12.17 -30.22 -21.25
C LYS A 135 12.25 -31.08 -20.00
N ILE A 136 12.77 -30.50 -18.89
CA ILE A 136 12.83 -31.18 -17.58
C ILE A 136 11.42 -31.45 -17.06
N GLU A 137 10.53 -30.47 -17.12
CA GLU A 137 9.14 -30.64 -16.68
C GLU A 137 8.43 -31.74 -17.47
N LYS A 138 8.60 -31.80 -18.82
CA LYS A 138 8.05 -32.86 -19.67
C LYS A 138 8.62 -34.22 -19.33
N LYS A 139 9.94 -34.31 -19.04
CA LYS A 139 10.64 -35.55 -18.66
C LYS A 139 10.09 -36.19 -17.37
N TYR A 140 9.67 -35.32 -16.43
CA TYR A 140 9.16 -35.74 -15.13
C TYR A 140 7.64 -35.67 -15.01
N LYS A 141 6.93 -35.39 -16.09
CA LYS A 141 5.46 -35.35 -16.11
C LYS A 141 4.87 -36.73 -15.80
N GLY A 142 4.04 -36.80 -14.76
CA GLY A 142 3.39 -38.03 -14.30
C GLY A 142 4.30 -38.95 -13.43
N LYS A 143 5.43 -38.41 -12.97
CA LYS A 143 6.35 -39.11 -12.08
C LYS A 143 6.31 -38.45 -10.70
N ASP A 144 5.56 -39.05 -9.76
CA ASP A 144 5.24 -38.43 -8.48
C ASP A 144 6.02 -39.04 -7.30
N SER A 145 6.99 -39.96 -7.55
CA SER A 145 7.80 -40.53 -6.49
C SER A 145 8.72 -39.46 -5.86
N SER A 146 8.96 -39.55 -4.56
CA SER A 146 9.86 -38.63 -3.83
C SER A 146 11.26 -38.53 -4.45
N GLU A 147 11.79 -39.65 -4.94
CA GLU A 147 13.08 -39.68 -5.61
C GLU A 147 13.08 -38.92 -6.94
N GLU A 148 12.02 -39.08 -7.73
CA GLU A 148 11.90 -38.42 -9.03
C GLU A 148 11.70 -36.91 -8.87
N GLN A 149 10.94 -36.46 -7.87
CA GLN A 149 10.81 -35.06 -7.55
C GLN A 149 12.15 -34.45 -7.10
N THR A 150 12.96 -35.20 -6.34
CA THR A 150 14.30 -34.77 -5.94
C THR A 150 15.22 -34.63 -7.16
N LYS A 151 15.21 -35.62 -8.06
CA LYS A 151 16.01 -35.57 -9.32
C LYS A 151 15.58 -34.43 -10.21
N LYS A 152 14.27 -34.19 -10.36
CA LYS A 152 13.73 -33.02 -11.07
C LYS A 152 14.26 -31.71 -10.50
N ALA A 153 14.19 -31.54 -9.18
CA ALA A 153 14.69 -30.34 -8.49
C ALA A 153 16.19 -30.14 -8.71
N GLN A 154 16.98 -31.20 -8.68
CA GLN A 154 18.44 -31.17 -8.95
C GLN A 154 18.72 -30.76 -10.40
N GLU A 155 18.05 -31.35 -11.38
CA GLU A 155 18.23 -30.97 -12.80
C GLU A 155 17.81 -29.50 -13.06
N MET A 156 16.71 -29.04 -12.47
CA MET A 156 16.30 -27.63 -12.55
C MET A 156 17.35 -26.70 -11.91
N MET A 157 17.92 -27.10 -10.77
CA MET A 157 18.97 -26.32 -10.10
C MET A 157 20.24 -26.22 -10.95
N MET A 158 20.63 -27.28 -11.66
CA MET A 158 21.76 -27.23 -12.60
C MET A 158 21.51 -26.24 -13.75
N VAL A 159 20.28 -26.18 -14.29
CA VAL A 159 19.92 -25.17 -15.30
C VAL A 159 20.02 -23.77 -14.73
N TYR A 160 19.50 -23.53 -13.52
CA TYR A 160 19.62 -22.23 -12.87
C TYR A 160 21.08 -21.81 -12.67
N GLN A 161 21.95 -22.75 -12.26
CA GLN A 161 23.39 -22.50 -12.11
C GLN A 161 24.05 -22.20 -13.48
N LYS A 162 23.74 -22.97 -14.53
CA LYS A 162 24.26 -22.78 -15.88
C LYS A 162 23.97 -21.37 -16.42
N TYR A 163 22.74 -20.87 -16.21
CA TYR A 163 22.32 -19.55 -16.64
C TYR A 163 22.56 -18.44 -15.62
N LYS A 164 23.22 -18.76 -14.48
CA LYS A 164 23.44 -17.82 -13.35
C LYS A 164 22.15 -17.16 -12.87
N ILE A 165 21.06 -17.91 -12.83
CA ILE A 165 19.75 -17.47 -12.37
C ILE A 165 19.65 -17.69 -10.87
N ASN A 166 19.25 -16.65 -10.14
CA ASN A 166 18.83 -16.80 -8.75
C ASN A 166 17.30 -16.99 -8.72
N PRO A 167 16.77 -18.19 -8.44
CA PRO A 167 15.32 -18.47 -8.44
C PRO A 167 14.58 -17.64 -7.38
N MET A 168 15.27 -17.16 -6.35
CA MET A 168 14.71 -16.33 -5.28
C MET A 168 14.54 -14.86 -5.68
N SER A 169 15.13 -14.40 -6.81
CA SER A 169 15.13 -12.98 -7.17
C SER A 169 13.74 -12.43 -7.47
N GLY A 170 12.84 -13.24 -8.04
CA GLY A 170 11.45 -12.84 -8.34
C GLY A 170 10.62 -12.65 -7.06
N CYS A 171 10.73 -13.59 -6.12
CA CYS A 171 10.00 -13.48 -4.85
C CYS A 171 10.57 -12.36 -3.96
N LEU A 172 11.87 -12.06 -4.03
CA LEU A 172 12.47 -10.96 -3.26
C LEU A 172 11.82 -9.62 -3.58
N LEU A 173 11.49 -9.36 -4.84
CA LEU A 173 10.78 -8.14 -5.23
C LEU A 173 9.39 -8.08 -4.59
N ALA A 174 8.64 -9.17 -4.59
CA ALA A 174 7.33 -9.24 -3.94
C ALA A 174 7.46 -9.03 -2.41
N PHE A 175 8.47 -9.57 -1.77
CA PHE A 175 8.74 -9.39 -0.35
C PHE A 175 9.07 -7.94 0.04
N ILE A 176 9.66 -7.16 -0.87
CA ILE A 176 9.93 -5.74 -0.66
C ILE A 176 8.68 -4.91 -1.00
N GLN A 177 8.00 -5.25 -2.08
CA GLN A 177 6.88 -4.48 -2.61
C GLN A 177 5.62 -4.55 -1.73
N LEU A 178 5.29 -5.74 -1.17
CA LEU A 178 4.08 -5.91 -0.36
C LEU A 178 4.11 -5.06 0.94
N PRO A 179 5.15 -5.13 1.77
CA PRO A 179 5.23 -4.27 2.96
C PRO A 179 5.16 -2.78 2.61
N LEU A 180 5.83 -2.37 1.54
CA LEU A 180 5.82 -0.97 1.10
C LEU A 180 4.42 -0.52 0.65
N LEU A 181 3.69 -1.39 -0.07
CA LEU A 181 2.31 -1.14 -0.45
C LEU A 181 1.42 -0.95 0.78
N PHE A 182 1.53 -1.83 1.78
CA PHE A 182 0.74 -1.71 3.01
C PHE A 182 1.09 -0.45 3.79
N ALA A 183 2.37 -0.10 3.89
CA ALA A 183 2.79 1.13 4.55
C ALA A 183 2.25 2.38 3.83
N PHE A 184 2.24 2.36 2.50
CA PHE A 184 1.72 3.46 1.69
C PHE A 184 0.19 3.59 1.82
N LEU A 185 -0.54 2.48 1.78
CA LEU A 185 -1.98 2.48 2.02
C LEU A 185 -2.33 2.95 3.44
N GLU A 186 -1.56 2.52 4.45
CA GLU A 186 -1.76 2.98 5.82
C GLU A 186 -1.45 4.48 5.95
N ALA A 187 -0.39 4.98 5.33
CA ALA A 187 -0.05 6.40 5.31
C ALA A 187 -1.18 7.25 4.70
N ILE A 188 -1.76 6.81 3.59
CA ILE A 188 -2.94 7.45 2.96
C ILE A 188 -4.12 7.45 3.92
N ASN A 189 -4.50 6.29 4.44
CA ASN A 189 -5.70 6.14 5.26
C ASN A 189 -5.61 6.89 6.60
N ARG A 190 -4.42 7.13 7.12
CA ARG A 190 -4.18 7.85 8.37
C ARG A 190 -4.01 9.36 8.18
N THR A 191 -4.02 9.86 6.94
CA THR A 191 -3.85 11.29 6.62
C THR A 191 -5.19 11.93 6.21
N PRO A 192 -5.93 12.58 7.12
CA PRO A 192 -7.26 13.15 6.84
C PRO A 192 -7.26 14.18 5.71
N ALA A 193 -6.20 14.99 5.61
CA ALA A 193 -6.07 16.03 4.60
C ALA A 193 -6.25 15.52 3.16
N LEU A 194 -5.90 14.25 2.88
CA LEU A 194 -6.11 13.63 1.56
C LEU A 194 -7.60 13.52 1.24
N PHE A 195 -8.39 13.07 2.19
CA PHE A 195 -9.81 12.78 1.99
C PHE A 195 -10.70 14.03 2.02
N GLU A 196 -10.16 15.15 2.50
CA GLU A 196 -10.85 16.44 2.54
C GLU A 196 -10.66 17.26 1.26
N ASN A 197 -9.80 16.80 0.34
CA ASN A 197 -9.44 17.51 -0.88
C ASN A 197 -10.03 16.87 -2.14
N ASN A 198 -10.10 17.68 -3.20
CA ASN A 198 -10.53 17.23 -4.52
C ASN A 198 -9.32 16.93 -5.41
N PHE A 199 -9.50 15.95 -6.29
CA PHE A 199 -8.58 15.67 -7.38
C PHE A 199 -9.35 15.55 -8.68
N LEU A 200 -9.09 16.45 -9.63
CA LEU A 200 -9.87 16.58 -10.86
C LEU A 200 -11.37 16.79 -10.53
N VAL A 201 -12.20 15.86 -10.98
CA VAL A 201 -13.66 15.89 -10.78
C VAL A 201 -14.11 15.09 -9.55
N TYR A 202 -13.16 14.49 -8.82
CA TYR A 202 -13.46 13.60 -7.70
C TYR A 202 -13.13 14.28 -6.37
N GLN A 203 -14.03 14.18 -5.42
CA GLN A 203 -13.72 14.42 -4.01
C GLN A 203 -13.11 13.12 -3.45
N MET A 204 -11.85 13.17 -3.00
CA MET A 204 -11.04 11.98 -2.72
C MET A 204 -11.55 11.12 -1.56
N GLY A 205 -12.34 11.68 -0.65
CA GLY A 205 -12.97 10.96 0.44
C GLY A 205 -14.34 10.36 0.08
N THR A 206 -14.91 10.69 -1.08
CA THR A 206 -16.26 10.24 -1.45
C THR A 206 -16.20 8.86 -2.08
N THR A 207 -16.99 7.93 -1.53
CA THR A 207 -17.15 6.61 -2.14
C THR A 207 -17.89 6.74 -3.48
N PRO A 208 -17.57 5.91 -4.49
CA PRO A 208 -18.21 6.00 -5.81
C PRO A 208 -19.74 5.94 -5.73
N TRP A 209 -20.27 5.10 -4.84
CA TRP A 209 -21.71 4.98 -4.65
C TRP A 209 -22.36 6.28 -4.19
N VAL A 210 -21.82 6.92 -3.16
CA VAL A 210 -22.34 8.22 -2.68
C VAL A 210 -22.13 9.32 -3.72
N GLY A 211 -20.99 9.30 -4.42
CA GLY A 211 -20.71 10.24 -5.50
C GLY A 211 -21.77 10.22 -6.62
N ILE A 212 -22.20 9.04 -7.02
CA ILE A 212 -23.20 8.85 -8.08
C ILE A 212 -24.61 9.21 -7.55
N PHE A 213 -25.05 8.60 -6.46
CA PHE A 213 -26.45 8.66 -6.04
C PHE A 213 -26.79 9.87 -5.17
N THR A 214 -25.83 10.41 -4.42
CA THR A 214 -26.07 11.55 -3.53
C THR A 214 -25.60 12.87 -4.15
N HIS A 215 -24.43 12.87 -4.79
CA HIS A 215 -23.86 14.08 -5.42
C HIS A 215 -24.15 14.19 -6.90
N HIS A 216 -24.85 13.22 -7.51
CA HIS A 216 -25.18 13.16 -8.94
C HIS A 216 -23.96 13.37 -9.87
N ASN A 217 -22.78 13.00 -9.39
CA ASN A 217 -21.54 13.09 -10.15
C ASN A 217 -21.26 11.76 -10.86
N TYR A 218 -21.72 11.63 -12.09
CA TYR A 218 -21.60 10.41 -12.90
C TYR A 218 -20.17 10.04 -13.29
N TRP A 219 -19.19 10.92 -13.12
CA TRP A 219 -17.78 10.58 -13.32
C TRP A 219 -17.31 9.45 -12.38
N TYR A 220 -17.95 9.30 -11.22
CA TYR A 220 -17.67 8.18 -10.32
C TYR A 220 -17.98 6.79 -10.90
N VAL A 221 -18.78 6.71 -11.98
CA VAL A 221 -19.01 5.43 -12.69
C VAL A 221 -17.71 4.87 -13.25
N LEU A 222 -16.79 5.74 -13.70
CA LEU A 222 -15.49 5.30 -14.20
C LEU A 222 -14.66 4.61 -13.11
N LEU A 223 -14.81 4.99 -11.84
CA LEU A 223 -14.13 4.32 -10.70
C LEU A 223 -14.73 2.96 -10.36
N LEU A 224 -15.97 2.68 -10.76
CA LEU A 224 -16.60 1.37 -10.59
C LEU A 224 -16.20 0.41 -11.72
N ALA A 225 -15.74 0.92 -12.86
CA ALA A 225 -15.33 0.13 -14.01
C ALA A 225 -13.85 -0.29 -13.96
N LEU A 226 -13.05 0.27 -13.04
CA LEU A 226 -11.63 -0.04 -12.78
C LEU A 226 -11.48 -1.04 -11.62
#